data_759313e58a1303dc7f8432678547c7d2
#
_entry.id   759313e58a1303dc7f8432678547c7d2
#
_cell.length_a   1.000
_cell.length_b   1.000
_cell.length_c   1.000
_cell.angle_alpha   90.00
_cell.angle_beta   90.00
_cell.angle_gamma   90.00
#
_symmetry.space_group_name_H-M   'P 1'
#
loop_
_entity.id
_entity.type
_entity.pdbx_description
1 polymer ?
#
loop_
_entity_poly.entity_id
_entity_poly.type
_entity_poly.pdbx_seq_one_letter_code
_entity_poly.pdbx_strand_id
1 'polypeptide(L)'
;LSSVNAQVKINEYSASNSGGAILDNTGDNSDWVELYNTTATAVNLGGWSLSDNPANLNKYTIPSGITISPNGFLRIWCSGKGNPADAVGHTHANFKLTQCNGDWIILSNGGALKDSIQMRRTQATHSMGRKPDGSATWNVLTAPTPNATNSGTGYTSYAPRPVMNLPAGFYSGTKLVALSVTPSN
;
A
#
# COMPACT_ATOMS: atom_id res chain seq x y z
N LEU A 1 15.04 1.93 -20.50
CA LEU A 1 14.51 3.09 -19.79
C LEU A 1 15.30 3.22 -18.50
N SER A 2 16.16 4.25 -18.41
CA SER A 2 16.93 4.58 -17.21
C SER A 2 15.93 4.85 -16.08
N SER A 3 15.95 4.06 -15.01
CA SER A 3 15.18 4.33 -13.81
C SER A 3 15.69 5.64 -13.21
N VAL A 4 14.97 6.72 -13.45
CA VAL A 4 15.16 7.95 -12.66
C VAL A 4 14.98 7.54 -11.21
N ASN A 5 16.03 7.69 -10.41
CA ASN A 5 15.95 7.36 -8.99
C ASN A 5 14.97 8.39 -8.38
N ALA A 6 13.70 7.97 -8.21
CA ALA A 6 12.68 8.89 -7.74
C ALA A 6 13.03 9.35 -6.34
N GLN A 7 13.08 10.66 -6.12
CA GLN A 7 13.37 11.30 -4.85
C GLN A 7 12.36 10.89 -3.76
N VAL A 8 11.11 10.68 -4.14
CA VAL A 8 10.04 10.20 -3.27
C VAL A 8 9.44 8.95 -3.88
N LYS A 9 9.22 7.93 -3.06
CA LYS A 9 8.69 6.63 -3.46
C LYS A 9 7.47 6.27 -2.63
N ILE A 10 6.59 5.49 -3.23
CA ILE A 10 5.54 4.75 -2.50
C ILE A 10 6.26 3.69 -1.68
N ASN A 11 6.11 3.73 -0.35
CA ASN A 11 6.90 2.89 0.56
C ASN A 11 6.08 1.78 1.21
N GLU A 12 4.85 2.08 1.61
CA GLU A 12 3.94 1.12 2.22
C GLU A 12 2.50 1.45 1.82
N TYR A 13 1.63 0.45 1.75
CA TYR A 13 0.20 0.66 1.59
C TYR A 13 -0.62 -0.42 2.32
N SER A 14 -1.81 -0.04 2.77
CA SER A 14 -2.83 -0.95 3.27
C SER A 14 -4.16 -0.66 2.57
N ALA A 15 -4.63 -1.62 1.78
CA ALA A 15 -5.93 -1.59 1.10
C ALA A 15 -6.97 -2.47 1.84
N SER A 16 -6.68 -2.87 3.06
CA SER A 16 -7.54 -3.72 3.91
C SER A 16 -7.36 -3.34 5.37
N ASN A 17 -7.39 -2.03 5.66
CA ASN A 17 -7.23 -1.51 7.03
C ASN A 17 -8.55 -1.64 7.83
N SER A 18 -9.16 -2.84 7.85
CA SER A 18 -10.44 -3.09 8.51
C SER A 18 -10.26 -3.75 9.87
N GLY A 19 -10.84 -3.16 10.92
CA GLY A 19 -10.80 -3.71 12.29
C GLY A 19 -9.45 -3.58 12.99
N GLY A 20 -8.51 -2.81 12.42
CA GLY A 20 -7.20 -2.53 12.99
C GLY A 20 -7.19 -1.34 13.95
N ALA A 21 -6.06 -1.15 14.63
CA ALA A 21 -5.83 0.01 15.52
C ALA A 21 -5.42 1.29 14.76
N ILE A 22 -5.21 1.20 13.45
CA ILE A 22 -4.80 2.34 12.63
C ILE A 22 -6.04 3.05 12.12
N LEU A 23 -6.40 4.15 12.78
CA LEU A 23 -7.55 4.98 12.45
C LEU A 23 -7.09 6.29 11.79
N ASP A 24 -7.91 6.83 10.89
CA ASP A 24 -7.72 8.19 10.41
C ASP A 24 -8.16 9.22 11.49
N ASN A 25 -7.97 10.51 11.22
CA ASN A 25 -8.30 11.57 12.18
C ASN A 25 -9.80 11.74 12.44
N THR A 26 -10.66 11.05 11.69
CA THR A 26 -12.12 11.00 11.92
C THR A 26 -12.57 9.71 12.61
N GLY A 27 -11.63 8.83 12.97
CA GLY A 27 -11.90 7.57 13.66
C GLY A 27 -12.27 6.41 12.74
N ASP A 28 -12.10 6.57 11.42
CA ASP A 28 -12.40 5.51 10.45
C ASP A 28 -11.16 4.65 10.14
N ASN A 29 -11.39 3.37 9.86
CA ASN A 29 -10.38 2.46 9.32
C ASN A 29 -10.18 2.70 7.81
N SER A 30 -9.70 3.86 7.44
CA SER A 30 -9.44 4.21 6.04
C SER A 30 -8.21 3.49 5.51
N ASP A 31 -8.25 3.10 4.23
CA ASP A 31 -7.05 2.66 3.51
C ASP A 31 -6.02 3.78 3.45
N TRP A 32 -4.77 3.43 3.23
CA TRP A 32 -3.70 4.43 3.20
C TRP A 32 -2.52 4.02 2.32
N VAL A 33 -1.80 5.03 1.89
CA VAL A 33 -0.51 4.95 1.19
C VAL A 33 0.51 5.76 1.98
N GLU A 34 1.70 5.23 2.13
CA GLU A 34 2.84 5.94 2.68
C GLU A 34 3.85 6.26 1.59
N LEU A 35 4.33 7.48 1.61
CA LEU A 35 5.41 7.98 0.78
C LEU A 35 6.69 8.10 1.63
N TYR A 36 7.83 7.80 1.03
CA TYR A 36 9.16 7.89 1.63
C TYR A 36 10.07 8.81 0.82
N ASN A 37 10.69 9.78 1.48
CA ASN A 37 11.71 10.62 0.89
C ASN A 37 13.07 9.93 0.99
N THR A 38 13.61 9.51 -0.14
CA THR A 38 14.88 8.77 -0.22
C THR A 38 16.12 9.68 -0.11
N THR A 39 15.95 10.97 0.11
CA THR A 39 17.03 11.96 0.10
C THR A 39 17.28 12.60 1.47
N ALA A 40 18.47 13.18 1.60
CA ALA A 40 18.88 13.93 2.79
C ALA A 40 18.37 15.38 2.83
N THR A 41 17.44 15.76 1.96
CA THR A 41 16.81 17.09 1.89
C THR A 41 15.30 16.96 1.95
N ALA A 42 14.63 17.95 2.56
CA ALA A 42 13.17 17.98 2.58
C ALA A 42 12.60 18.17 1.19
N VAL A 43 11.47 17.48 0.89
CA VAL A 43 10.79 17.54 -0.40
C VAL A 43 9.39 18.11 -0.22
N ASN A 44 9.10 19.20 -0.95
CA ASN A 44 7.75 19.74 -1.03
C ASN A 44 6.92 18.89 -2.01
N LEU A 45 5.81 18.36 -1.53
CA LEU A 45 4.87 17.56 -2.32
C LEU A 45 3.65 18.35 -2.80
N GLY A 46 3.54 19.64 -2.46
CA GLY A 46 2.44 20.48 -2.95
C GLY A 46 2.36 20.43 -4.48
N GLY A 47 1.20 20.07 -5.01
CA GLY A 47 0.98 19.91 -6.45
C GLY A 47 1.36 18.56 -7.05
N TRP A 48 2.02 17.66 -6.30
CA TRP A 48 2.16 16.25 -6.72
C TRP A 48 0.80 15.56 -6.71
N SER A 49 0.68 14.46 -7.40
CA SER A 49 -0.58 13.74 -7.48
C SER A 49 -0.43 12.27 -7.12
N LEU A 50 -1.48 11.75 -6.46
CA LEU A 50 -1.66 10.32 -6.19
C LEU A 50 -2.88 9.81 -6.97
N SER A 51 -2.79 8.62 -7.54
CA SER A 51 -3.88 8.02 -8.32
C SER A 51 -3.91 6.50 -8.15
N ASP A 52 -5.09 5.93 -8.30
CA ASP A 52 -5.34 4.50 -8.45
C ASP A 52 -5.61 4.10 -9.92
N ASN A 53 -5.59 5.07 -10.84
CA ASN A 53 -5.99 4.89 -12.23
C ASN A 53 -4.86 5.30 -13.19
N PRO A 54 -4.25 4.35 -13.95
CA PRO A 54 -3.20 4.66 -14.91
C PRO A 54 -3.63 5.60 -16.05
N ALA A 55 -4.92 5.67 -16.35
CA ALA A 55 -5.45 6.60 -17.36
C ALA A 55 -5.64 8.04 -16.84
N ASN A 56 -5.52 8.24 -15.52
CA ASN A 56 -5.66 9.55 -14.88
C ASN A 56 -4.61 9.73 -13.78
N LEU A 57 -3.41 10.16 -14.13
CA LEU A 57 -2.31 10.34 -13.18
C LEU A 57 -2.54 11.46 -12.16
N ASN A 58 -3.47 12.38 -12.42
CA ASN A 58 -3.75 13.56 -11.59
C ASN A 58 -5.07 13.43 -10.82
N LYS A 59 -5.47 12.21 -10.44
CA LYS A 59 -6.78 11.95 -9.78
C LYS A 59 -6.94 12.71 -8.46
N TYR A 60 -5.89 12.77 -7.68
CA TYR A 60 -5.83 13.51 -6.41
C TYR A 60 -4.57 14.35 -6.35
N THR A 61 -4.71 15.65 -6.15
CA THR A 61 -3.58 16.58 -6.00
C THR A 61 -3.30 16.82 -4.51
N ILE A 62 -2.05 16.59 -4.12
CA ILE A 62 -1.58 16.84 -2.74
C ILE A 62 -1.60 18.35 -2.49
N PRO A 63 -2.21 18.82 -1.39
CA PRO A 63 -2.30 20.23 -1.08
C PRO A 63 -0.93 20.92 -0.96
N SER A 64 -0.93 22.24 -1.20
CA SER A 64 0.25 23.06 -0.97
C SER A 64 0.68 23.04 0.51
N GLY A 65 1.98 23.18 0.77
CA GLY A 65 2.53 23.19 2.12
C GLY A 65 2.83 21.81 2.70
N ILE A 66 2.44 20.72 2.04
CA ILE A 66 2.80 19.36 2.46
C ILE A 66 4.24 19.06 2.07
N THR A 67 5.05 18.70 3.06
CA THR A 67 6.49 18.43 2.90
C THR A 67 6.87 17.14 3.62
N ILE A 68 7.76 16.34 3.01
CA ILE A 68 8.39 15.20 3.67
C ILE A 68 9.81 15.58 4.08
N SER A 69 10.12 15.41 5.37
CA SER A 69 11.47 15.62 5.92
C SER A 69 12.52 14.71 5.26
N PRO A 70 13.82 15.03 5.40
CA PRO A 70 14.89 14.15 4.93
C PRO A 70 14.74 12.74 5.51
N ASN A 71 14.81 11.71 4.66
CA ASN A 71 14.59 10.29 5.00
C ASN A 71 13.31 10.06 5.84
N GLY A 72 12.33 10.94 5.69
CA GLY A 72 11.07 10.90 6.40
C GLY A 72 9.95 10.21 5.62
N PHE A 73 8.82 10.08 6.28
CA PHE A 73 7.62 9.42 5.78
C PHE A 73 6.43 10.37 5.78
N LEU A 74 5.48 10.12 4.90
CA LEU A 74 4.20 10.80 4.84
C LEU A 74 3.09 9.82 4.51
N ARG A 75 2.14 9.62 5.41
CA ARG A 75 0.95 8.85 5.15
C ARG A 75 -0.14 9.71 4.52
N ILE A 76 -0.75 9.21 3.46
CA ILE A 76 -1.94 9.76 2.80
C ILE A 76 -3.08 8.77 2.99
N TRP A 77 -4.18 9.21 3.58
CA TRP A 77 -5.38 8.41 3.74
C TRP A 77 -6.14 8.31 2.42
N CYS A 78 -6.38 7.11 1.94
CA CYS A 78 -7.22 6.86 0.77
C CYS A 78 -8.67 6.64 1.23
N SER A 79 -9.25 7.67 1.83
CA SER A 79 -10.57 7.62 2.48
C SER A 79 -11.74 7.94 1.57
N GLY A 80 -11.48 8.51 0.38
CA GLY A 80 -12.51 9.06 -0.51
C GLY A 80 -13.03 10.44 -0.09
N LYS A 81 -12.53 11.03 1.00
CA LYS A 81 -13.05 12.29 1.59
C LYS A 81 -12.53 13.55 0.89
N GLY A 82 -11.34 13.49 0.26
CA GLY A 82 -10.79 14.60 -0.53
C GLY A 82 -10.39 15.83 0.29
N ASN A 83 -9.52 15.70 1.29
CA ASN A 83 -9.04 16.78 2.17
C ASN A 83 -10.20 17.57 2.82
N PRO A 84 -10.98 16.96 3.71
CA PRO A 84 -12.02 17.68 4.43
C PRO A 84 -11.41 18.82 5.27
N ALA A 85 -12.17 19.90 5.46
CA ALA A 85 -11.69 21.14 6.12
C ALA A 85 -11.21 20.94 7.56
N ASP A 86 -11.67 19.89 8.22
CA ASP A 86 -11.29 19.48 9.57
C ASP A 86 -10.05 18.57 9.64
N ALA A 87 -9.51 18.19 8.49
CA ALA A 87 -8.33 17.32 8.39
C ALA A 87 -7.00 18.09 8.57
N VAL A 88 -6.93 19.04 9.50
CA VAL A 88 -5.72 19.83 9.75
C VAL A 88 -4.54 18.90 10.05
N GLY A 89 -3.47 19.01 9.27
CA GLY A 89 -2.29 18.15 9.39
C GLY A 89 -2.44 16.73 8.86
N HIS A 90 -3.60 16.39 8.29
CA HIS A 90 -3.86 15.09 7.68
C HIS A 90 -4.22 15.22 6.20
N THR A 91 -3.76 14.28 5.40
CA THR A 91 -3.94 14.30 3.95
C THR A 91 -4.86 13.15 3.55
N HIS A 92 -6.00 13.48 2.93
CA HIS A 92 -7.02 12.53 2.50
C HIS A 92 -7.23 12.58 0.99
N ALA A 93 -6.96 11.49 0.30
CA ALA A 93 -7.29 11.35 -1.11
C ALA A 93 -8.81 11.26 -1.33
N ASN A 94 -9.22 11.63 -2.54
CA ASN A 94 -10.62 11.58 -2.99
C ASN A 94 -11.05 10.21 -3.54
N PHE A 95 -10.25 9.18 -3.31
CA PHE A 95 -10.52 7.79 -3.71
C PHE A 95 -10.18 6.83 -2.58
N LYS A 96 -10.67 5.60 -2.70
CA LYS A 96 -10.33 4.45 -1.83
C LYS A 96 -9.49 3.46 -2.62
N LEU A 97 -8.66 2.69 -1.94
CA LEU A 97 -7.97 1.56 -2.55
C LEU A 97 -8.93 0.36 -2.62
N THR A 98 -8.76 -0.48 -3.62
CA THR A 98 -9.49 -1.75 -3.69
C THR A 98 -8.62 -2.89 -3.19
N GLN A 99 -9.22 -3.93 -2.62
CA GLN A 99 -8.50 -5.11 -2.16
C GLN A 99 -8.20 -6.11 -3.28
N CYS A 100 -8.39 -5.70 -4.54
CA CYS A 100 -8.20 -6.56 -5.69
C CYS A 100 -6.76 -6.55 -6.17
N ASN A 101 -6.26 -7.73 -6.60
CA ASN A 101 -4.99 -7.78 -7.33
C ASN A 101 -5.12 -7.01 -8.64
N GLY A 102 -4.06 -6.29 -8.99
CA GLY A 102 -3.93 -5.65 -10.29
C GLY A 102 -4.30 -4.16 -10.33
N ASP A 103 -4.91 -3.62 -9.30
CA ASP A 103 -5.10 -2.17 -9.19
C ASP A 103 -3.78 -1.46 -8.92
N TRP A 104 -3.75 -0.17 -9.15
CA TRP A 104 -2.53 0.61 -9.10
C TRP A 104 -2.50 1.61 -7.95
N ILE A 105 -1.30 1.91 -7.49
CA ILE A 105 -0.98 3.15 -6.77
C ILE A 105 0.08 3.85 -7.59
N ILE A 106 -0.17 5.11 -7.93
CA ILE A 106 0.68 5.89 -8.84
C ILE A 106 0.97 7.24 -8.22
N LEU A 107 2.26 7.58 -8.12
CA LEU A 107 2.74 8.89 -7.72
C LEU A 107 3.25 9.64 -8.93
N SER A 108 2.77 10.86 -9.15
CA SER A 108 3.18 11.70 -10.28
C SER A 108 3.46 13.14 -9.84
N ASN A 109 4.17 13.88 -10.67
CA ASN A 109 4.42 15.31 -10.49
C ASN A 109 4.41 16.00 -11.86
N GLY A 110 3.54 16.98 -12.03
CA GLY A 110 3.35 17.69 -13.29
C GLY A 110 2.96 16.75 -14.44
N GLY A 111 2.19 15.68 -14.17
CA GLY A 111 1.82 14.66 -15.14
C GLY A 111 2.92 13.65 -15.46
N ALA A 112 4.12 13.81 -14.90
CA ALA A 112 5.21 12.84 -15.07
C ALA A 112 5.18 11.79 -13.95
N LEU A 113 5.19 10.50 -14.33
CA LEU A 113 5.28 9.38 -13.40
C LEU A 113 6.57 9.47 -12.57
N LYS A 114 6.45 9.33 -11.25
CA LYS A 114 7.57 9.28 -10.30
C LYS A 114 7.77 7.89 -9.73
N ASP A 115 6.70 7.25 -9.28
CA ASP A 115 6.72 5.87 -8.80
C ASP A 115 5.35 5.22 -8.99
N SER A 116 5.32 3.90 -9.08
CA SER A 116 4.06 3.16 -9.16
C SER A 116 4.23 1.74 -8.67
N ILE A 117 3.14 1.18 -8.18
CA ILE A 117 3.03 -0.23 -7.82
C ILE A 117 1.69 -0.78 -8.27
N GLN A 118 1.71 -1.95 -8.89
CA GLN A 118 0.51 -2.74 -9.07
C GLN A 118 0.23 -3.49 -7.77
N MET A 119 -0.92 -3.23 -7.16
CA MET A 119 -1.24 -3.74 -5.84
C MET A 119 -1.38 -5.26 -5.84
N ARG A 120 -0.94 -5.87 -4.75
CA ARG A 120 -1.20 -7.25 -4.39
C ARG A 120 -2.18 -7.30 -3.24
N ARG A 121 -3.07 -8.30 -3.26
CA ARG A 121 -4.04 -8.51 -2.19
C ARG A 121 -3.32 -8.79 -0.87
N THR A 122 -3.77 -8.13 0.19
CA THR A 122 -3.35 -8.38 1.57
C THR A 122 -4.50 -8.97 2.39
N GLN A 123 -4.18 -9.63 3.49
CA GLN A 123 -5.17 -9.94 4.52
C GLN A 123 -5.56 -8.66 5.28
N ALA A 124 -6.69 -8.72 5.99
CA ALA A 124 -7.11 -7.63 6.85
C ALA A 124 -6.00 -7.25 7.84
N THR A 125 -5.85 -5.97 8.10
CA THR A 125 -4.83 -5.38 8.99
C THR A 125 -3.37 -5.56 8.57
N HIS A 126 -3.09 -6.22 7.45
CA HIS A 126 -1.75 -6.29 6.89
C HIS A 126 -1.50 -5.17 5.88
N SER A 127 -0.23 -4.92 5.58
CA SER A 127 0.21 -4.01 4.54
C SER A 127 1.20 -4.67 3.59
N MET A 128 1.48 -3.97 2.50
CA MET A 128 2.61 -4.24 1.61
C MET A 128 3.59 -3.10 1.76
N GLY A 129 4.84 -3.39 2.10
CA GLY A 129 5.87 -2.39 2.28
C GLY A 129 7.19 -2.73 1.58
N ARG A 130 7.93 -1.70 1.17
CA ARG A 130 9.29 -1.85 0.67
C ARG A 130 10.21 -2.17 1.84
N LYS A 131 11.04 -3.18 1.69
CA LYS A 131 12.00 -3.55 2.72
C LYS A 131 13.35 -3.92 2.09
N PRO A 132 14.41 -3.15 2.39
CA PRO A 132 14.45 -1.87 3.13
C PRO A 132 13.58 -0.77 2.50
N ASP A 133 13.30 0.31 3.27
CA ASP A 133 12.55 1.47 2.79
C ASP A 133 13.10 2.01 1.47
N GLY A 134 12.21 2.35 0.56
CA GLY A 134 12.56 2.87 -0.75
C GLY A 134 13.22 1.86 -1.70
N SER A 135 13.47 0.61 -1.29
CA SER A 135 14.06 -0.45 -2.14
C SER A 135 13.08 -0.91 -3.23
N ALA A 136 13.56 -1.76 -4.15
CA ALA A 136 12.69 -2.40 -5.14
C ALA A 136 11.88 -3.58 -4.55
N THR A 137 12.31 -4.13 -3.41
CA THR A 137 11.73 -5.34 -2.83
C THR A 137 10.50 -5.02 -2.01
N TRP A 138 9.38 -5.66 -2.34
CA TRP A 138 8.11 -5.54 -1.63
C TRP A 138 7.82 -6.77 -0.80
N ASN A 139 7.39 -6.54 0.44
CA ASN A 139 7.06 -7.59 1.41
C ASN A 139 5.65 -7.40 1.99
N VAL A 140 5.03 -8.50 2.36
CA VAL A 140 3.87 -8.49 3.25
C VAL A 140 4.38 -8.18 4.66
N LEU A 141 3.80 -7.16 5.28
CA LEU A 141 4.04 -6.79 6.67
C LEU A 141 2.79 -7.16 7.48
N THR A 142 2.94 -8.07 8.42
CA THR A 142 1.83 -8.49 9.31
C THR A 142 1.57 -7.49 10.43
N ALA A 143 2.52 -6.58 10.64
CA ALA A 143 2.41 -5.42 11.51
C ALA A 143 2.76 -4.18 10.68
N PRO A 144 1.77 -3.42 10.16
CA PRO A 144 2.01 -2.20 9.41
C PRO A 144 2.76 -1.16 10.23
N THR A 145 3.59 -0.36 9.56
CA THR A 145 4.49 0.62 10.21
C THR A 145 4.28 2.05 9.71
N PRO A 146 3.05 2.59 9.67
CA PRO A 146 2.78 3.90 9.11
C PRO A 146 3.56 5.02 9.81
N ASN A 147 4.15 5.91 9.01
CA ASN A 147 5.04 7.01 9.41
C ASN A 147 6.35 6.56 10.10
N ALA A 148 6.79 5.34 9.81
CA ALA A 148 8.03 4.80 10.36
C ALA A 148 8.69 3.82 9.39
N THR A 149 9.96 3.51 9.62
CA THR A 149 10.72 2.50 8.89
C THR A 149 9.99 1.14 8.90
N ASN A 150 9.90 0.49 7.76
CA ASN A 150 9.39 -0.87 7.59
C ASN A 150 10.25 -1.88 8.36
N SER A 151 10.14 -1.85 9.69
CA SER A 151 10.82 -2.75 10.63
C SER A 151 10.09 -4.11 10.69
N GLY A 152 10.47 -4.97 11.57
CA GLY A 152 9.82 -6.27 11.73
C GLY A 152 10.13 -7.27 10.60
N THR A 153 9.46 -8.42 10.63
CA THR A 153 9.63 -9.46 9.62
C THR A 153 8.79 -9.16 8.39
N GLY A 154 9.43 -9.14 7.21
CA GLY A 154 8.75 -9.06 5.92
C GLY A 154 8.69 -10.45 5.26
N TYR A 155 7.56 -10.77 4.65
CA TYR A 155 7.37 -12.02 3.92
C TYR A 155 7.17 -11.73 2.43
N THR A 156 7.76 -12.52 1.55
CA THR A 156 7.65 -12.33 0.10
C THR A 156 6.24 -12.60 -0.42
N SER A 157 5.51 -13.48 0.25
CA SER A 157 4.13 -13.85 -0.08
C SER A 157 3.45 -14.50 1.13
N TYR A 158 2.14 -14.66 1.05
CA TYR A 158 1.40 -15.55 1.94
C TYR A 158 1.69 -17.02 1.59
N ALA A 159 1.51 -17.90 2.59
CA ALA A 159 1.55 -19.34 2.33
C ALA A 159 0.52 -19.70 1.22
N PRO A 160 0.89 -20.59 0.29
CA PRO A 160 -0.03 -21.03 -0.74
C PRO A 160 -1.22 -21.76 -0.11
N ARG A 161 -2.37 -21.71 -0.81
CA ARG A 161 -3.57 -22.41 -0.35
C ARG A 161 -3.33 -23.93 -0.41
N PRO A 162 -3.63 -24.67 0.67
CA PRO A 162 -3.59 -26.12 0.62
C PRO A 162 -4.55 -26.70 -0.44
N VAL A 163 -4.11 -27.72 -1.12
CA VAL A 163 -4.90 -28.47 -2.09
C VAL A 163 -5.25 -29.84 -1.47
N MET A 164 -6.53 -30.20 -1.54
CA MET A 164 -6.99 -31.51 -1.13
C MET A 164 -6.88 -32.50 -2.29
N ASN A 165 -6.49 -33.73 -1.99
CA ASN A 165 -6.44 -34.81 -2.97
C ASN A 165 -7.84 -35.29 -3.42
N LEU A 166 -8.89 -34.94 -2.65
CA LEU A 166 -10.28 -35.26 -2.98
C LEU A 166 -11.01 -33.97 -3.36
N PRO A 167 -11.75 -33.95 -4.49
CA PRO A 167 -12.60 -32.82 -4.84
C PRO A 167 -13.76 -32.65 -3.84
N ALA A 168 -14.42 -31.50 -3.85
CA ALA A 168 -15.64 -31.31 -3.07
C ALA A 168 -16.74 -32.27 -3.55
N GLY A 169 -17.45 -32.94 -2.61
CA GLY A 169 -18.51 -33.86 -2.94
C GLY A 169 -18.93 -34.72 -1.75
N PHE A 170 -19.93 -35.59 -2.01
CA PHE A 170 -20.37 -36.63 -1.07
C PHE A 170 -19.68 -37.95 -1.36
N TYR A 171 -19.18 -38.59 -0.32
CA TYR A 171 -18.42 -39.86 -0.43
C TYR A 171 -19.04 -40.94 0.43
N SER A 172 -19.12 -42.15 -0.08
CA SER A 172 -19.48 -43.35 0.71
C SER A 172 -18.21 -43.95 1.33
N GLY A 173 -18.34 -44.47 2.55
CA GLY A 173 -17.24 -45.07 3.31
C GLY A 173 -16.13 -44.12 3.76
N THR A 174 -15.15 -44.66 4.46
CA THR A 174 -13.97 -43.87 4.96
C THR A 174 -13.11 -43.42 3.78
N LYS A 175 -12.72 -42.16 3.76
CA LYS A 175 -11.80 -41.57 2.78
C LYS A 175 -10.60 -40.98 3.49
N LEU A 176 -9.41 -41.21 2.97
CA LEU A 176 -8.19 -40.51 3.40
C LEU A 176 -8.11 -39.18 2.64
N VAL A 177 -8.17 -38.08 3.40
CA VAL A 177 -7.93 -36.75 2.85
C VAL A 177 -6.49 -36.35 3.13
N ALA A 178 -5.74 -36.15 2.06
CA ALA A 178 -4.38 -35.59 2.13
C ALA A 178 -4.43 -34.11 1.74
N LEU A 179 -3.75 -33.28 2.53
CA LEU A 179 -3.51 -31.87 2.22
C LEU A 179 -2.09 -31.72 1.70
N SER A 180 -1.93 -31.06 0.58
CA SER A 180 -0.62 -30.70 0.03
C SER A 180 -0.52 -29.21 -0.21
N VAL A 181 0.68 -28.67 -0.10
CA VAL A 181 1.01 -27.28 -0.43
C VAL A 181 2.17 -27.32 -1.41
N THR A 182 1.99 -26.72 -2.59
CA THR A 182 3.11 -26.51 -3.50
C THR A 182 3.85 -25.27 -3.03
N PRO A 183 5.14 -25.35 -2.66
CA PRO A 183 5.91 -24.15 -2.33
C PRO A 183 5.87 -23.17 -3.50
N SER A 184 5.62 -21.90 -3.24
CA SER A 184 5.85 -20.86 -4.23
C SER A 184 7.36 -20.64 -4.33
N ASN A 185 7.92 -20.87 -5.51
CA ASN A 185 9.31 -20.52 -5.83
C ASN A 185 9.49 -19.00 -5.86
#